data_fa86fdf854812155e048009a833eb348
#
_entry.id   fa86fdf854812155e048009a833eb348
#
_cell.length_a   1.000
_cell.length_b   1.000
_cell.length_c   1.000
_cell.angle_alpha   90.00
_cell.angle_beta   90.00
_cell.angle_gamma   90.00
#
_symmetry.space_group_name_H-M   'P 1'
#
loop_
_entity.id
_entity.type
_entity.pdbx_description
1 polymer ?
#
loop_
_entity_poly.entity_id
_entity_poly.type
_entity_poly.pdbx_seq_one_letter_code
_entity_poly.pdbx_strand_id
1 'polypeptide(L)'
;MRLRARLPRATSGDYLAGLGQSTVEEVDAVVVGCGPAGLAAAVELKRRGFDRVVALERREAPDEFEVAKAYLYLVDRRGQRWTDAVGATDGIRARGVSNEGFSLTRIYPDEKGIFPTKPVLARPGAAQAVWIPRASLLAALAERAAHDGADLRFGVSVDGLCAADDGAVDIACGATTRRTPLVVGADGARSRVRDFLAKELPASSFEPRELASPSAGLTYKMLQVPPSFDVTNKTDGSRFTTRSRDAYTVPSRSTKPNTRRLRLGLLPSRDPELPRTANIIRPANHEIWGCATGAEVREFLRSEFPQLPDAVVSDEACEAFAIAEPGAFPSPQYVETVAATVGAARCFLVGDAIHAFPPDLGQGVNAALEDVKTLGDVLDDQNAVAAYQAARAPAAKAIAHLVQRGFPYQYDQSVWRQRLFTVGLVGRVAANALAAKLLPEKIATRVAPPPAAFSVIDGEDYVGVWKHIKRATRATTALAVAVLARAVI
;
A
#
# COMPACT_ATOMS: atom_id res chain seq x y z
N MET A 1 -18.91 -9.40 26.20
CA MET A 1 -18.94 -10.87 26.09
C MET A 1 -20.09 -11.25 25.15
N ARG A 2 -19.87 -11.41 23.87
CA ARG A 2 -20.87 -11.88 22.89
C ARG A 2 -20.37 -13.22 22.34
N LEU A 3 -21.05 -14.29 22.73
CA LEU A 3 -20.85 -15.64 22.19
C LEU A 3 -21.15 -15.60 20.67
N ARG A 4 -20.12 -15.87 19.84
CA ARG A 4 -20.33 -16.25 18.44
C ARG A 4 -20.74 -17.72 18.41
N ALA A 5 -21.96 -17.97 17.99
CA ALA A 5 -22.43 -19.33 17.70
C ALA A 5 -21.56 -19.92 16.59
N ARG A 6 -20.96 -21.09 16.83
CA ARG A 6 -20.25 -21.89 15.83
C ARG A 6 -21.30 -22.46 14.88
N LEU A 7 -21.26 -22.04 13.62
CA LEU A 7 -21.98 -22.73 12.54
C LEU A 7 -21.39 -24.14 12.32
N PRO A 8 -22.20 -25.15 12.00
CA PRO A 8 -21.72 -26.50 11.80
C PRO A 8 -20.72 -26.58 10.62
N ARG A 9 -19.70 -27.42 10.75
CA ARG A 9 -18.73 -27.73 9.69
C ARG A 9 -19.49 -28.44 8.54
N ALA A 10 -19.69 -27.72 7.43
CA ALA A 10 -20.06 -28.37 6.17
C ALA A 10 -18.84 -29.16 5.66
N THR A 11 -19.06 -30.39 5.28
CA THR A 11 -18.05 -31.24 4.62
C THR A 11 -17.89 -30.82 3.17
N SER A 12 -16.74 -31.08 2.55
CA SER A 12 -16.45 -30.74 1.14
C SER A 12 -17.49 -31.20 0.15
N GLY A 13 -18.22 -32.28 0.45
CA GLY A 13 -19.35 -32.77 -0.35
C GLY A 13 -20.59 -31.89 -0.37
N ASP A 14 -20.85 -31.15 0.71
CA ASP A 14 -22.06 -30.32 0.83
C ASP A 14 -21.99 -29.01 0.02
N TYR A 15 -20.78 -28.54 -0.29
CA TYR A 15 -20.59 -27.29 -1.05
C TYR A 15 -20.75 -27.51 -2.57
N LEU A 16 -20.38 -28.69 -3.07
CA LEU A 16 -20.49 -29.04 -4.49
C LEU A 16 -21.89 -29.60 -4.85
N ALA A 17 -22.65 -30.11 -3.88
CA ALA A 17 -23.96 -30.71 -4.13
C ALA A 17 -25.05 -29.68 -4.49
N GLY A 18 -24.82 -28.38 -4.29
CA GLY A 18 -25.74 -27.29 -4.66
C GLY A 18 -25.47 -26.63 -6.01
N LEU A 19 -24.32 -26.91 -6.62
CA LEU A 19 -23.96 -26.39 -7.94
C LEU A 19 -24.35 -27.49 -8.99
N GLY A 20 -25.31 -27.16 -9.88
CA GLY A 20 -25.57 -28.00 -11.07
C GLY A 20 -24.25 -28.34 -11.78
N GLN A 21 -24.25 -29.27 -12.74
CA GLN A 21 -23.04 -29.77 -13.41
C GLN A 21 -22.01 -28.67 -13.68
N SER A 22 -21.07 -28.46 -12.74
CA SER A 22 -19.97 -27.51 -12.92
C SER A 22 -18.94 -28.14 -13.86
N THR A 23 -18.51 -27.39 -14.86
CA THR A 23 -17.38 -27.80 -15.69
C THR A 23 -16.10 -27.64 -14.90
N VAL A 24 -15.31 -28.72 -14.77
CA VAL A 24 -13.98 -28.64 -14.15
C VAL A 24 -12.95 -28.34 -15.24
N GLU A 25 -12.22 -27.25 -15.06
CA GLU A 25 -11.11 -26.82 -15.90
C GLU A 25 -9.80 -27.08 -15.16
N GLU A 26 -8.95 -27.97 -15.64
CA GLU A 26 -7.63 -28.22 -15.09
C GLU A 26 -6.65 -27.16 -15.59
N VAL A 27 -5.86 -26.56 -14.71
CA VAL A 27 -4.86 -25.52 -15.03
C VAL A 27 -3.61 -25.69 -14.18
N ASP A 28 -2.46 -25.20 -14.67
CA ASP A 28 -1.19 -25.37 -13.96
C ASP A 28 -1.08 -24.47 -12.72
N ALA A 29 -1.66 -23.27 -12.79
CA ALA A 29 -1.67 -22.34 -11.67
C ALA A 29 -2.89 -21.41 -11.72
N VAL A 30 -3.42 -21.09 -10.55
CA VAL A 30 -4.46 -20.07 -10.37
C VAL A 30 -3.96 -18.96 -9.47
N VAL A 31 -4.11 -17.72 -9.94
CA VAL A 31 -3.89 -16.50 -9.15
C VAL A 31 -5.24 -15.92 -8.76
N VAL A 32 -5.50 -15.77 -7.47
CA VAL A 32 -6.75 -15.19 -6.97
C VAL A 32 -6.53 -13.71 -6.65
N GLY A 33 -7.17 -12.84 -7.44
CA GLY A 33 -7.05 -11.38 -7.39
C GLY A 33 -6.06 -10.82 -8.41
N CYS A 34 -6.51 -9.83 -9.23
CA CYS A 34 -5.68 -9.09 -10.18
C CYS A 34 -5.36 -7.67 -9.69
N GLY A 35 -5.01 -7.53 -8.42
CA GLY A 35 -4.31 -6.36 -7.90
C GLY A 35 -2.85 -6.33 -8.40
N PRO A 36 -2.03 -5.34 -8.01
CA PRO A 36 -0.63 -5.28 -8.43
C PRO A 36 0.15 -6.57 -8.14
N ALA A 37 -0.07 -7.17 -6.96
CA ALA A 37 0.56 -8.44 -6.59
C ALA A 37 0.14 -9.61 -7.48
N GLY A 38 -1.15 -9.72 -7.80
CA GLY A 38 -1.67 -10.84 -8.58
C GLY A 38 -1.29 -10.75 -10.05
N LEU A 39 -1.39 -9.58 -10.67
CA LEU A 39 -0.91 -9.37 -12.04
C LEU A 39 0.60 -9.65 -12.15
N ALA A 40 1.37 -9.19 -11.17
CA ALA A 40 2.79 -9.49 -11.10
C ALA A 40 3.05 -11.01 -10.93
N ALA A 41 2.28 -11.70 -10.08
CA ALA A 41 2.39 -13.15 -9.91
C ALA A 41 2.06 -13.91 -11.21
N ALA A 42 1.03 -13.49 -11.94
CA ALA A 42 0.70 -14.09 -13.24
C ALA A 42 1.85 -13.94 -14.25
N VAL A 43 2.48 -12.76 -14.33
CA VAL A 43 3.70 -12.53 -15.13
C VAL A 43 4.81 -13.49 -14.71
N GLU A 44 5.08 -13.57 -13.40
CA GLU A 44 6.19 -14.39 -12.89
C GLU A 44 5.97 -15.89 -13.16
N LEU A 45 4.75 -16.41 -12.97
CA LEU A 45 4.40 -17.79 -13.27
C LEU A 45 4.60 -18.11 -14.76
N LYS A 46 4.14 -17.24 -15.66
CA LYS A 46 4.37 -17.42 -17.12
C LYS A 46 5.86 -17.46 -17.44
N ARG A 47 6.66 -16.59 -16.86
CA ARG A 47 8.11 -16.55 -17.05
C ARG A 47 8.84 -17.78 -16.51
N ARG A 48 8.24 -18.48 -15.53
CA ARG A 48 8.74 -19.75 -14.98
C ARG A 48 8.24 -20.97 -15.73
N GLY A 49 7.58 -20.79 -16.88
CA GLY A 49 7.21 -21.87 -17.78
C GLY A 49 5.90 -22.58 -17.44
N PHE A 50 5.04 -21.99 -16.60
CA PHE A 50 3.69 -22.51 -16.40
C PHE A 50 2.84 -22.20 -17.66
N ASP A 51 2.29 -23.23 -18.31
CA ASP A 51 1.58 -23.05 -19.58
C ASP A 51 0.19 -22.48 -19.38
N ARG A 52 -0.57 -23.01 -18.43
CA ARG A 52 -1.97 -22.62 -18.18
C ARG A 52 -2.07 -21.86 -16.85
N VAL A 53 -1.79 -20.55 -16.90
CA VAL A 53 -1.91 -19.63 -15.77
C VAL A 53 -3.20 -18.83 -15.90
N VAL A 54 -4.12 -19.00 -14.96
CA VAL A 54 -5.38 -18.25 -14.89
C VAL A 54 -5.37 -17.30 -13.72
N ALA A 55 -5.63 -16.03 -13.97
CA ALA A 55 -5.78 -15.01 -12.92
C ALA A 55 -7.24 -14.53 -12.84
N LEU A 56 -7.83 -14.59 -11.66
CA LEU A 56 -9.24 -14.33 -11.39
C LEU A 56 -9.44 -13.01 -10.67
N GLU A 57 -10.31 -12.15 -11.19
CA GLU A 57 -10.61 -10.84 -10.60
C GLU A 57 -12.11 -10.56 -10.66
N ARG A 58 -12.68 -10.11 -9.55
CA ARG A 58 -14.12 -9.77 -9.46
C ARG A 58 -14.49 -8.45 -10.16
N ARG A 59 -13.53 -7.51 -10.32
CA ARG A 59 -13.75 -6.27 -11.09
C ARG A 59 -13.87 -6.58 -12.57
N GLU A 60 -14.63 -5.73 -13.29
CA GLU A 60 -14.88 -5.91 -14.73
C GLU A 60 -13.66 -5.57 -15.62
N ALA A 61 -12.77 -4.68 -15.14
CA ALA A 61 -11.59 -4.28 -15.90
C ALA A 61 -10.40 -3.93 -14.98
N PRO A 62 -9.15 -4.02 -15.48
CA PRO A 62 -7.95 -3.68 -14.69
C PRO A 62 -7.85 -2.19 -14.39
N ASP A 63 -8.27 -1.34 -15.31
CA ASP A 63 -8.20 0.11 -15.29
C ASP A 63 -9.50 0.79 -14.85
N GLU A 64 -10.47 0.03 -14.36
CA GLU A 64 -11.71 0.58 -13.81
C GLU A 64 -11.43 1.67 -12.79
N PHE A 65 -11.90 2.89 -13.12
CA PHE A 65 -11.70 4.06 -12.28
C PHE A 65 -12.67 4.07 -11.11
N GLU A 66 -12.21 3.56 -10.00
CA GLU A 66 -12.92 3.65 -8.72
C GLU A 66 -12.42 4.89 -7.97
N VAL A 67 -13.26 5.94 -7.83
CA VAL A 67 -12.90 7.19 -7.11
C VAL A 67 -12.32 6.87 -5.73
N ALA A 68 -12.94 5.95 -4.99
CA ALA A 68 -12.49 5.54 -3.66
C ALA A 68 -11.10 4.87 -3.64
N LYS A 69 -10.63 4.41 -4.79
CA LYS A 69 -9.33 3.75 -4.96
C LYS A 69 -8.41 4.48 -5.95
N ALA A 70 -8.73 5.73 -6.29
CA ALA A 70 -7.95 6.56 -7.21
C ALA A 70 -6.70 7.18 -6.55
N TYR A 71 -6.01 6.40 -5.73
CA TYR A 71 -4.73 6.81 -5.14
C TYR A 71 -3.55 6.46 -6.05
N LEU A 72 -2.41 7.07 -5.75
CA LEU A 72 -1.18 6.83 -6.48
C LEU A 72 -0.28 5.88 -5.71
N TYR A 73 0.43 5.05 -6.47
CA TYR A 73 1.54 4.29 -5.97
C TYR A 73 2.87 5.02 -6.18
N LEU A 74 3.81 4.79 -5.28
CA LEU A 74 5.21 5.11 -5.46
C LEU A 74 5.95 3.79 -5.69
N VAL A 75 6.36 3.51 -6.93
CA VAL A 75 7.21 2.36 -7.23
C VAL A 75 8.66 2.79 -7.02
N ASP A 76 9.23 2.38 -5.89
CA ASP A 76 10.60 2.70 -5.49
C ASP A 76 11.61 1.64 -5.97
N ARG A 77 12.87 1.78 -5.54
CA ARG A 77 13.95 0.84 -5.91
C ARG A 77 13.62 -0.61 -5.61
N ARG A 78 12.85 -0.89 -4.54
CA ARG A 78 12.45 -2.24 -4.15
C ARG A 78 11.50 -2.85 -5.18
N GLY A 79 10.43 -2.13 -5.51
CA GLY A 79 9.49 -2.56 -6.54
C GLY A 79 10.14 -2.64 -7.92
N GLN A 80 11.05 -1.70 -8.23
CA GLN A 80 11.77 -1.67 -9.51
C GLN A 80 12.68 -2.88 -9.71
N ARG A 81 13.20 -3.51 -8.66
CA ARG A 81 13.99 -4.76 -8.82
C ARG A 81 13.22 -5.85 -9.54
N TRP A 82 11.92 -5.96 -9.27
CA TRP A 82 11.07 -6.92 -9.97
C TRP A 82 10.67 -6.39 -11.34
N THR A 83 10.22 -5.15 -11.45
CA THR A 83 9.77 -4.59 -12.74
C THR A 83 10.89 -4.53 -13.77
N ASP A 84 12.14 -4.28 -13.35
CA ASP A 84 13.33 -4.35 -14.21
C ASP A 84 13.57 -5.79 -14.68
N ALA A 85 13.51 -6.76 -13.76
CA ALA A 85 13.74 -8.17 -14.08
C ALA A 85 12.75 -8.74 -15.11
N VAL A 86 11.50 -8.22 -15.13
CA VAL A 86 10.47 -8.64 -16.08
C VAL A 86 10.30 -7.69 -17.26
N GLY A 87 11.08 -6.61 -17.36
CA GLY A 87 10.98 -5.63 -18.44
C GLY A 87 9.70 -4.77 -18.41
N ALA A 88 9.08 -4.58 -17.24
CA ALA A 88 7.88 -3.76 -17.07
C ALA A 88 8.17 -2.31 -16.71
N THR A 89 9.41 -1.98 -16.32
CA THR A 89 9.78 -0.65 -15.80
C THR A 89 9.52 0.47 -16.80
N ASP A 90 9.83 0.27 -18.09
CA ASP A 90 9.65 1.30 -19.10
C ASP A 90 8.17 1.62 -19.33
N GLY A 91 7.30 0.61 -19.35
CA GLY A 91 5.85 0.79 -19.43
C GLY A 91 5.29 1.56 -18.23
N ILE A 92 5.82 1.31 -17.03
CA ILE A 92 5.46 2.01 -15.79
C ILE A 92 5.96 3.47 -15.84
N ARG A 93 7.21 3.71 -16.26
CA ARG A 93 7.77 5.05 -16.42
C ARG A 93 7.05 5.87 -17.48
N ALA A 94 6.62 5.22 -18.55
CA ALA A 94 5.84 5.89 -19.61
C ALA A 94 4.48 6.42 -19.12
N ARG A 95 3.90 5.81 -18.08
CA ARG A 95 2.60 6.19 -17.49
C ARG A 95 2.71 6.95 -16.17
N GLY A 96 3.89 7.00 -15.56
CA GLY A 96 4.15 7.63 -14.28
C GLY A 96 4.97 8.91 -14.37
N VAL A 97 5.20 9.52 -13.21
CA VAL A 97 6.09 10.68 -13.01
C VAL A 97 7.24 10.27 -12.12
N SER A 98 8.48 10.41 -12.64
CA SER A 98 9.69 10.17 -11.85
C SER A 98 9.89 11.25 -10.79
N ASN A 99 10.51 10.90 -9.67
CA ASN A 99 10.90 11.85 -8.61
C ASN A 99 11.87 12.93 -9.09
N GLU A 100 12.59 12.71 -10.18
CA GLU A 100 13.39 13.76 -10.79
C GLU A 100 12.49 14.73 -11.54
N GLY A 101 12.49 15.99 -11.12
CA GLY A 101 11.85 17.07 -11.84
C GLY A 101 10.43 17.41 -11.44
N PHE A 102 9.85 16.84 -10.38
CA PHE A 102 8.65 17.43 -9.81
C PHE A 102 8.95 18.22 -8.53
N SER A 103 8.16 19.26 -8.27
CA SER A 103 8.23 20.02 -7.03
C SER A 103 7.09 19.66 -6.09
N LEU A 104 7.32 19.81 -4.79
CA LEU A 104 6.27 19.82 -3.78
C LEU A 104 5.98 21.27 -3.41
N THR A 105 4.85 21.79 -3.84
CA THR A 105 4.46 23.17 -3.58
C THR A 105 3.37 23.24 -2.52
N ARG A 106 3.53 24.12 -1.53
CA ARG A 106 2.50 24.43 -0.55
C ARG A 106 1.76 25.69 -0.97
N ILE A 107 0.42 25.61 -0.97
CA ILE A 107 -0.48 26.70 -1.32
C ILE A 107 -1.25 27.09 -0.07
N TYR A 108 -0.80 28.14 0.63
CA TYR A 108 -1.38 28.59 1.89
C TYR A 108 -2.61 29.49 1.67
N PRO A 109 -3.56 29.52 2.61
CA PRO A 109 -4.73 30.37 2.56
C PRO A 109 -4.45 31.82 3.02
N ASP A 110 -3.30 32.08 3.59
CA ASP A 110 -2.86 33.34 4.21
C ASP A 110 -1.69 33.96 3.41
N GLU A 111 -1.11 35.03 3.96
CA GLU A 111 0.00 35.78 3.37
C GLU A 111 1.30 34.99 3.19
N LYS A 112 1.40 33.75 3.73
CA LYS A 112 2.50 32.85 3.40
C LYS A 112 2.54 32.48 1.93
N GLY A 113 1.38 32.60 1.26
CA GLY A 113 1.28 32.45 -0.20
C GLY A 113 1.68 31.07 -0.70
N ILE A 114 2.46 31.04 -1.78
CA ILE A 114 2.83 29.80 -2.51
C ILE A 114 4.31 29.51 -2.27
N PHE A 115 4.60 28.32 -1.75
CA PHE A 115 5.93 27.92 -1.33
C PHE A 115 6.39 26.64 -2.04
N PRO A 116 7.19 26.73 -3.13
CA PRO A 116 7.78 25.56 -3.75
C PRO A 116 8.93 24.99 -2.90
N THR A 117 8.92 23.69 -2.71
CA THR A 117 9.98 22.98 -2.00
C THR A 117 10.44 21.76 -2.80
N LYS A 118 11.71 21.39 -2.70
CA LYS A 118 12.17 20.11 -3.21
C LYS A 118 11.61 18.98 -2.35
N PRO A 119 11.19 17.84 -2.92
CA PRO A 119 10.78 16.69 -2.14
C PRO A 119 11.90 16.20 -1.22
N VAL A 120 11.56 15.91 0.02
CA VAL A 120 12.53 15.37 1.01
C VAL A 120 13.13 14.03 0.57
N LEU A 121 12.43 13.30 -0.30
CA LEU A 121 12.84 12.01 -0.84
C LEU A 121 13.78 12.11 -2.05
N ALA A 122 14.00 13.30 -2.60
CA ALA A 122 14.94 13.52 -3.70
C ALA A 122 16.37 13.62 -3.13
N ARG A 123 17.01 12.48 -2.89
CA ARG A 123 18.43 12.43 -2.52
C ARG A 123 19.27 12.29 -3.78
N PRO A 124 20.41 12.99 -3.88
CA PRO A 124 21.38 12.75 -4.96
C PRO A 124 21.79 11.28 -4.98
N GLY A 125 21.69 10.62 -6.13
CA GLY A 125 22.05 9.20 -6.30
C GLY A 125 21.02 8.18 -5.80
N ALA A 126 19.87 8.61 -5.25
CA ALA A 126 18.76 7.70 -4.98
C ALA A 126 18.15 7.18 -6.30
N ALA A 127 17.74 5.90 -6.32
CA ALA A 127 17.03 5.36 -7.46
C ALA A 127 15.74 6.15 -7.70
N GLN A 128 15.46 6.46 -8.96
CA GLN A 128 14.29 7.23 -9.36
C GLN A 128 13.01 6.45 -9.07
N ALA A 129 12.31 6.81 -8.00
CA ALA A 129 10.99 6.28 -7.76
C ALA A 129 9.96 6.89 -8.75
N VAL A 130 8.95 6.12 -9.11
CA VAL A 130 7.93 6.51 -10.07
C VAL A 130 6.58 6.61 -9.36
N TRP A 131 5.98 7.80 -9.39
CA TRP A 131 4.59 8.02 -9.01
C TRP A 131 3.68 7.62 -10.15
N ILE A 132 2.75 6.73 -9.91
CA ILE A 132 1.84 6.22 -10.94
C ILE A 132 0.44 6.02 -10.37
N PRO A 133 -0.63 6.48 -11.06
CA PRO A 133 -2.00 6.16 -10.69
C PRO A 133 -2.23 4.65 -10.61
N ARG A 134 -3.03 4.22 -9.65
CA ARG A 134 -3.35 2.79 -9.45
C ARG A 134 -3.85 2.14 -10.73
N ALA A 135 -4.82 2.75 -11.42
CA ALA A 135 -5.37 2.24 -12.68
C ALA A 135 -4.29 2.08 -13.75
N SER A 136 -3.41 3.07 -13.91
CA SER A 136 -2.31 3.04 -14.89
C SER A 136 -1.28 1.95 -14.58
N LEU A 137 -0.98 1.68 -13.30
CA LEU A 137 -0.11 0.59 -12.92
C LEU A 137 -0.74 -0.78 -13.22
N LEU A 138 -2.03 -0.93 -12.90
CA LEU A 138 -2.76 -2.17 -13.17
C LEU A 138 -2.87 -2.44 -14.66
N ALA A 139 -3.16 -1.41 -15.48
CA ALA A 139 -3.17 -1.54 -16.95
C ALA A 139 -1.80 -2.00 -17.48
N ALA A 140 -0.71 -1.36 -17.04
CA ALA A 140 0.64 -1.74 -17.46
C ALA A 140 1.01 -3.18 -17.09
N LEU A 141 0.62 -3.64 -15.89
CA LEU A 141 0.88 -5.01 -15.44
C LEU A 141 -0.04 -6.02 -16.14
N ALA A 142 -1.30 -5.67 -16.40
CA ALA A 142 -2.24 -6.53 -17.13
C ALA A 142 -1.80 -6.73 -18.59
N GLU A 143 -1.39 -5.66 -19.28
CA GLU A 143 -0.81 -5.73 -20.62
C GLU A 143 0.42 -6.64 -20.64
N ARG A 144 1.28 -6.52 -19.64
CA ARG A 144 2.46 -7.39 -19.52
C ARG A 144 2.06 -8.85 -19.30
N ALA A 145 1.14 -9.13 -18.40
CA ALA A 145 0.67 -10.48 -18.10
C ALA A 145 0.00 -11.14 -19.34
N ALA A 146 -0.84 -10.38 -20.04
CA ALA A 146 -1.47 -10.84 -21.28
C ALA A 146 -0.44 -11.09 -22.40
N HIS A 147 0.54 -10.19 -22.55
CA HIS A 147 1.64 -10.37 -23.51
C HIS A 147 2.45 -11.64 -23.22
N ASP A 148 2.67 -11.98 -21.96
CA ASP A 148 3.38 -13.21 -21.55
C ASP A 148 2.47 -14.46 -21.62
N GLY A 149 1.19 -14.31 -22.00
CA GLY A 149 0.23 -15.40 -22.23
C GLY A 149 -0.53 -15.86 -20.98
N ALA A 150 -0.65 -15.03 -19.94
CA ALA A 150 -1.55 -15.33 -18.82
C ALA A 150 -3.02 -15.12 -19.23
N ASP A 151 -3.91 -15.99 -18.79
CA ASP A 151 -5.35 -15.88 -18.97
C ASP A 151 -5.94 -15.03 -17.83
N LEU A 152 -6.25 -13.76 -18.14
CA LEU A 152 -6.81 -12.81 -17.19
C LEU A 152 -8.34 -12.83 -17.28
N ARG A 153 -9.01 -13.29 -16.24
CA ARG A 153 -10.46 -13.37 -16.14
C ARG A 153 -11.00 -12.30 -15.20
N PHE A 154 -11.45 -11.19 -15.77
CA PHE A 154 -12.16 -10.13 -15.06
C PHE A 154 -13.67 -10.43 -14.97
N GLY A 155 -14.38 -9.79 -14.03
CA GLY A 155 -15.78 -10.08 -13.74
C GLY A 155 -16.02 -11.44 -13.06
N VAL A 156 -14.97 -12.12 -12.60
CA VAL A 156 -15.05 -13.47 -12.01
C VAL A 156 -14.75 -13.42 -10.52
N SER A 157 -15.76 -13.67 -9.70
CA SER A 157 -15.61 -13.86 -8.26
C SER A 157 -15.26 -15.30 -7.91
N VAL A 158 -14.32 -15.48 -6.99
CA VAL A 158 -14.07 -16.78 -6.37
C VAL A 158 -15.08 -16.99 -5.26
N ASP A 159 -15.90 -18.03 -5.34
CA ASP A 159 -16.93 -18.35 -4.35
C ASP A 159 -16.37 -19.14 -3.18
N GLY A 160 -15.46 -20.09 -3.46
CA GLY A 160 -14.82 -20.91 -2.44
C GLY A 160 -13.61 -21.68 -2.98
N LEU A 161 -12.86 -22.25 -2.04
CA LEU A 161 -11.75 -23.17 -2.32
C LEU A 161 -11.94 -24.43 -1.45
N CYS A 162 -11.57 -25.59 -1.99
CA CYS A 162 -11.51 -26.85 -1.27
C CYS A 162 -10.36 -27.72 -1.77
N ALA A 163 -9.86 -28.60 -0.90
CA ALA A 163 -8.91 -29.64 -1.28
C ALA A 163 -9.64 -30.71 -2.12
N ALA A 164 -9.05 -31.11 -3.22
CA ALA A 164 -9.54 -32.21 -4.06
C ALA A 164 -8.92 -33.55 -3.63
N ASP A 165 -9.58 -34.67 -3.97
CA ASP A 165 -9.15 -36.03 -3.57
C ASP A 165 -7.78 -36.42 -4.17
N ASP A 166 -7.42 -35.85 -5.33
CA ASP A 166 -6.13 -36.06 -6.00
C ASP A 166 -4.99 -35.20 -5.42
N GLY A 167 -5.29 -34.40 -4.40
CA GLY A 167 -4.35 -33.50 -3.73
C GLY A 167 -4.20 -32.14 -4.39
N ALA A 168 -4.94 -31.83 -5.45
CA ALA A 168 -5.04 -30.49 -6.03
C ALA A 168 -5.98 -29.60 -5.18
N VAL A 169 -6.15 -28.35 -5.61
CA VAL A 169 -7.14 -27.41 -5.04
C VAL A 169 -8.17 -27.08 -6.10
N ASP A 170 -9.44 -27.23 -5.75
CA ASP A 170 -10.59 -26.80 -6.52
C ASP A 170 -11.00 -25.38 -6.11
N ILE A 171 -11.16 -24.52 -7.11
CA ILE A 171 -11.55 -23.11 -6.94
C ILE A 171 -12.86 -22.89 -7.68
N ALA A 172 -13.94 -22.72 -6.93
CA ALA A 172 -15.27 -22.50 -7.46
C ALA A 172 -15.49 -21.04 -7.86
N CYS A 173 -16.01 -20.83 -9.07
CA CYS A 173 -16.31 -19.53 -9.67
C CYS A 173 -17.63 -19.62 -10.45
N GLY A 174 -18.76 -19.46 -9.80
CA GLY A 174 -20.08 -19.67 -10.40
C GLY A 174 -20.26 -21.12 -10.91
N ALA A 175 -20.53 -21.29 -12.19
CA ALA A 175 -20.72 -22.60 -12.82
C ALA A 175 -19.41 -23.32 -13.22
N THR A 176 -18.25 -22.71 -13.00
CA THR A 176 -16.94 -23.27 -13.38
C THR A 176 -16.10 -23.53 -12.14
N THR A 177 -15.50 -24.71 -12.06
CA THR A 177 -14.48 -25.05 -11.05
C THR A 177 -13.13 -25.15 -11.73
N ARG A 178 -12.11 -24.52 -11.18
CA ARG A 178 -10.73 -24.65 -11.67
C ARG A 178 -9.93 -25.49 -10.71
N ARG A 179 -9.38 -26.58 -11.22
CA ARG A 179 -8.52 -27.50 -10.47
C ARG A 179 -7.06 -27.22 -10.76
N THR A 180 -6.26 -27.05 -9.71
CA THR A 180 -4.86 -26.65 -9.87
C THR A 180 -3.93 -27.22 -8.79
N PRO A 181 -2.67 -27.59 -9.15
CA PRO A 181 -1.63 -27.94 -8.20
C PRO A 181 -0.92 -26.72 -7.58
N LEU A 182 -1.23 -25.47 -8.06
CA LEU A 182 -0.60 -24.26 -7.53
C LEU A 182 -1.59 -23.10 -7.41
N VAL A 183 -1.70 -22.54 -6.20
CA VAL A 183 -2.54 -21.39 -5.90
C VAL A 183 -1.71 -20.23 -5.40
N VAL A 184 -1.90 -19.02 -5.97
CA VAL A 184 -1.36 -17.77 -5.44
C VAL A 184 -2.50 -16.89 -4.96
N GLY A 185 -2.58 -16.68 -3.66
CA GLY A 185 -3.54 -15.77 -3.01
C GLY A 185 -3.03 -14.33 -3.04
N ALA A 186 -3.59 -13.52 -3.95
CA ALA A 186 -3.31 -12.09 -4.12
C ALA A 186 -4.58 -11.25 -3.92
N ASP A 187 -5.55 -11.75 -3.18
CA ASP A 187 -6.92 -11.27 -3.02
C ASP A 187 -7.09 -10.27 -1.86
N GLY A 188 -5.96 -9.72 -1.39
CA GLY A 188 -5.92 -8.58 -0.49
C GLY A 188 -6.12 -8.93 0.99
N ALA A 189 -6.33 -7.91 1.82
CA ALA A 189 -6.37 -8.06 3.28
C ALA A 189 -7.48 -8.99 3.79
N ARG A 190 -8.55 -9.19 3.02
CA ARG A 190 -9.64 -10.14 3.32
C ARG A 190 -9.54 -11.40 2.45
N SER A 191 -8.36 -11.99 2.42
CA SER A 191 -8.00 -13.09 1.54
C SER A 191 -8.82 -14.36 1.82
N ARG A 192 -9.54 -14.83 0.80
CA ARG A 192 -10.24 -16.12 0.82
C ARG A 192 -9.28 -17.30 0.74
N VAL A 193 -8.15 -17.11 0.04
CA VAL A 193 -7.10 -18.14 -0.02
C VAL A 193 -6.49 -18.34 1.37
N ARG A 194 -6.21 -17.26 2.10
CA ARG A 194 -5.76 -17.36 3.50
C ARG A 194 -6.79 -18.01 4.42
N ASP A 195 -8.07 -17.68 4.26
CA ASP A 195 -9.15 -18.30 5.03
C ASP A 195 -9.31 -19.79 4.72
N PHE A 196 -9.10 -20.20 3.46
CA PHE A 196 -9.03 -21.60 3.06
C PHE A 196 -7.87 -22.30 3.77
N LEU A 197 -6.66 -21.77 3.70
CA LEU A 197 -5.49 -22.34 4.38
C LEU A 197 -5.71 -22.48 5.89
N ALA A 198 -6.38 -21.52 6.51
CA ALA A 198 -6.71 -21.55 7.94
C ALA A 198 -7.77 -22.63 8.31
N LYS A 199 -8.50 -23.15 7.33
CA LYS A 199 -9.45 -24.28 7.54
C LYS A 199 -8.76 -25.63 7.39
N GLU A 200 -7.86 -25.76 6.42
CA GLU A 200 -7.16 -27.01 6.11
C GLU A 200 -5.99 -27.27 7.06
N LEU A 201 -5.41 -26.23 7.66
CA LEU A 201 -4.18 -26.29 8.45
C LEU A 201 -4.40 -25.62 9.82
N PRO A 202 -3.42 -25.70 10.79
CA PRO A 202 -3.56 -25.03 12.07
C PRO A 202 -3.84 -23.53 11.93
N ALA A 203 -5.06 -23.11 12.25
CA ALA A 203 -5.61 -21.78 11.95
C ALA A 203 -4.79 -20.61 12.51
N SER A 204 -4.22 -20.77 13.71
CA SER A 204 -3.55 -19.67 14.44
C SER A 204 -2.37 -19.04 13.69
N SER A 205 -1.75 -19.76 12.76
CA SER A 205 -0.61 -19.26 11.99
C SER A 205 -1.03 -18.38 10.79
N PHE A 206 -2.29 -18.47 10.37
CA PHE A 206 -2.87 -17.67 9.28
C PHE A 206 -3.70 -16.48 9.78
N GLU A 207 -3.96 -16.40 11.08
CA GLU A 207 -4.64 -15.24 11.66
C GLU A 207 -3.76 -14.00 11.59
N PRO A 208 -4.28 -12.86 11.09
CA PRO A 208 -3.52 -11.62 11.06
C PRO A 208 -3.13 -11.14 12.45
N ARG A 209 -1.86 -10.86 12.64
CA ARG A 209 -1.31 -10.23 13.84
C ARG A 209 -1.36 -8.71 13.66
N GLU A 210 -2.35 -8.08 14.25
CA GLU A 210 -2.53 -6.63 14.17
C GLU A 210 -1.62 -5.87 15.13
N LEU A 211 -1.13 -4.74 14.67
CA LEU A 211 -0.28 -3.82 15.43
C LEU A 211 -0.96 -2.46 15.52
N ALA A 212 -0.82 -1.79 16.65
CA ALA A 212 -1.34 -0.44 16.82
C ALA A 212 -0.59 0.58 15.95
N SER A 213 -1.29 1.49 15.30
CA SER A 213 -0.70 2.63 14.60
C SER A 213 -1.59 3.86 14.73
N PRO A 214 -0.99 5.06 14.87
CA PRO A 214 -1.76 6.32 14.86
C PRO A 214 -2.52 6.56 13.55
N SER A 215 -2.12 5.95 12.45
CA SER A 215 -2.78 6.05 11.14
C SER A 215 -3.86 4.99 10.93
N ALA A 216 -3.92 3.96 11.78
CA ALA A 216 -4.95 2.93 11.68
C ALA A 216 -6.35 3.53 11.93
N GLY A 217 -7.31 3.15 11.10
CA GLY A 217 -8.69 3.62 11.20
C GLY A 217 -8.93 5.06 10.72
N LEU A 218 -7.90 5.75 10.19
CA LEU A 218 -8.15 7.01 9.50
C LEU A 218 -9.02 6.79 8.28
N THR A 219 -10.05 7.62 8.16
CA THR A 219 -10.96 7.63 7.03
C THR A 219 -10.39 8.48 5.90
N TYR A 220 -10.57 8.05 4.67
CA TYR A 220 -10.16 8.81 3.51
C TYR A 220 -11.21 8.80 2.41
N LYS A 221 -11.29 9.90 1.68
CA LYS A 221 -11.99 10.04 0.40
C LYS A 221 -11.12 10.84 -0.57
N MET A 222 -11.38 10.68 -1.85
CA MET A 222 -10.71 11.42 -2.92
C MET A 222 -11.67 12.47 -3.48
N LEU A 223 -11.21 13.72 -3.54
CA LEU A 223 -11.88 14.76 -4.29
C LEU A 223 -11.30 14.80 -5.70
N GLN A 224 -12.12 14.70 -6.74
CA GLN A 224 -11.69 14.95 -8.11
C GLN A 224 -11.40 16.42 -8.30
N VAL A 225 -10.31 16.75 -8.94
CA VAL A 225 -9.90 18.13 -9.21
C VAL A 225 -9.38 18.24 -10.64
N PRO A 226 -9.42 19.43 -11.26
CA PRO A 226 -8.81 19.62 -12.56
C PRO A 226 -7.32 19.27 -12.55
N PRO A 227 -6.76 18.76 -13.63
CA PRO A 227 -5.33 18.44 -13.73
C PRO A 227 -4.44 19.67 -13.54
N SER A 228 -4.90 20.84 -13.92
CA SER A 228 -4.29 22.15 -13.65
C SER A 228 -5.34 23.19 -13.32
N PHE A 229 -5.00 24.16 -12.51
CA PHE A 229 -5.84 25.31 -12.15
C PHE A 229 -4.98 26.48 -11.68
N ASP A 230 -5.55 27.68 -11.75
CA ASP A 230 -4.89 28.90 -11.34
C ASP A 230 -5.18 29.24 -9.88
N VAL A 231 -4.17 29.73 -9.21
CA VAL A 231 -4.26 30.21 -7.83
C VAL A 231 -3.66 31.61 -7.75
N THR A 232 -4.29 32.52 -7.03
CA THR A 232 -3.72 33.82 -6.74
C THR A 232 -2.80 33.70 -5.51
N ASN A 233 -1.54 34.07 -5.66
CA ASN A 233 -0.60 34.15 -4.56
C ASN A 233 -0.98 35.30 -3.63
N LYS A 234 -1.31 35.03 -2.39
CA LYS A 234 -1.75 36.04 -1.41
C LYS A 234 -0.64 36.99 -0.97
N THR A 235 0.63 36.62 -1.21
CA THR A 235 1.80 37.44 -0.83
C THR A 235 1.96 38.65 -1.75
N ASP A 236 1.79 38.47 -3.04
CA ASP A 236 2.12 39.48 -4.08
C ASP A 236 1.04 39.69 -5.14
N GLY A 237 -0.08 38.98 -5.05
CA GLY A 237 -1.18 39.04 -5.99
C GLY A 237 -0.89 38.35 -7.34
N SER A 238 0.26 37.73 -7.53
CA SER A 238 0.63 37.05 -8.76
C SER A 238 -0.24 35.82 -9.02
N ARG A 239 -0.44 35.53 -10.32
CA ARG A 239 -1.12 34.30 -10.76
C ARG A 239 -0.11 33.14 -10.82
N PHE A 240 -0.47 32.03 -10.21
CA PHE A 240 0.28 30.78 -10.25
C PHE A 240 -0.58 29.67 -10.84
N THR A 241 -0.12 29.07 -11.93
CA THR A 241 -0.81 27.91 -12.56
C THR A 241 -0.20 26.62 -12.06
N THR A 242 -1.04 25.75 -11.49
CA THR A 242 -0.61 24.40 -11.08
C THR A 242 -0.37 23.51 -12.31
N ARG A 243 0.51 22.53 -12.18
CA ARG A 243 0.80 21.54 -13.23
C ARG A 243 0.49 20.13 -12.74
N SER A 244 -0.08 19.29 -13.59
CA SER A 244 -0.44 17.91 -13.23
C SER A 244 0.76 17.10 -12.75
N ARG A 245 1.94 17.36 -13.27
CA ARG A 245 3.19 16.64 -12.93
C ARG A 245 3.83 17.04 -11.61
N ASP A 246 3.34 18.09 -10.94
CA ASP A 246 3.86 18.53 -9.66
C ASP A 246 2.95 18.06 -8.50
N ALA A 247 3.54 17.91 -7.33
CA ALA A 247 2.80 17.63 -6.10
C ALA A 247 2.43 18.93 -5.37
N TYR A 248 1.23 18.98 -4.81
CA TYR A 248 0.77 20.13 -4.03
C TYR A 248 0.22 19.69 -2.69
N THR A 249 0.45 20.52 -1.69
CA THR A 249 -0.18 20.42 -0.39
C THR A 249 -0.91 21.72 -0.10
N VAL A 250 -2.23 21.63 0.05
CA VAL A 250 -3.10 22.77 0.28
C VAL A 250 -3.67 22.65 1.70
N PRO A 251 -3.10 23.34 2.72
CA PRO A 251 -3.67 23.35 4.04
C PRO A 251 -4.93 24.22 4.09
N SER A 252 -5.90 23.82 4.91
CA SER A 252 -7.07 24.66 5.22
C SER A 252 -6.69 25.85 6.08
N ARG A 253 -7.55 26.87 6.08
CA ARG A 253 -7.34 28.04 6.94
C ARG A 253 -7.59 27.74 8.43
N SER A 254 -8.40 26.74 8.74
CA SER A 254 -8.70 26.36 10.12
C SER A 254 -7.49 25.78 10.84
N THR A 255 -7.25 26.24 12.04
CA THR A 255 -6.21 25.71 12.94
C THR A 255 -6.76 24.69 13.95
N LYS A 256 -8.08 24.47 13.99
CA LYS A 256 -8.73 23.49 14.89
C LYS A 256 -8.41 22.07 14.41
N PRO A 257 -7.50 21.31 15.08
CA PRO A 257 -6.87 20.14 14.48
C PRO A 257 -7.80 18.95 14.28
N ASN A 258 -8.80 18.75 15.14
CA ASN A 258 -9.57 17.51 15.15
C ASN A 258 -10.94 17.62 14.48
N THR A 259 -11.42 18.85 14.21
CA THR A 259 -12.78 19.05 13.71
C THR A 259 -12.83 19.66 12.32
N ARG A 260 -12.04 20.71 12.06
CA ARG A 260 -12.11 21.45 10.78
C ARG A 260 -10.82 21.49 9.98
N ARG A 261 -9.65 21.32 10.62
CA ARG A 261 -8.38 21.38 9.91
C ARG A 261 -8.26 20.27 8.88
N LEU A 262 -8.13 20.65 7.64
CA LEU A 262 -7.93 19.78 6.50
C LEU A 262 -6.60 20.04 5.80
N ARG A 263 -6.22 19.11 4.97
CA ARG A 263 -5.15 19.26 4.00
C ARG A 263 -5.52 18.46 2.75
N LEU A 264 -5.50 19.13 1.60
CA LEU A 264 -5.60 18.45 0.33
C LEU A 264 -4.18 18.08 -0.11
N GLY A 265 -3.97 16.82 -0.41
CA GLY A 265 -2.72 16.32 -0.98
C GLY A 265 -2.95 15.96 -2.45
N LEU A 266 -2.35 16.73 -3.36
CA LEU A 266 -2.39 16.46 -4.78
C LEU A 266 -1.09 15.82 -5.20
N LEU A 267 -1.14 14.56 -5.59
CA LEU A 267 0.03 13.82 -6.06
C LEU A 267 0.23 14.03 -7.57
N PRO A 268 1.47 13.87 -8.09
CA PRO A 268 1.76 14.12 -9.49
C PRO A 268 1.09 13.09 -10.40
N SER A 269 0.52 13.53 -11.52
CA SER A 269 -0.02 12.69 -12.59
C SER A 269 0.63 13.07 -13.91
N ARG A 270 0.98 12.08 -14.72
CA ARG A 270 1.60 12.34 -16.03
C ARG A 270 0.61 12.80 -17.06
N ASP A 271 -0.57 12.19 -17.09
CA ASP A 271 -1.59 12.48 -18.07
C ASP A 271 -2.34 13.77 -17.68
N PRO A 272 -2.23 14.84 -18.49
CA PRO A 272 -2.93 16.10 -18.23
C PRO A 272 -4.42 16.05 -18.53
N GLU A 273 -4.90 15.03 -19.26
CA GLU A 273 -6.31 14.90 -19.65
C GLU A 273 -7.12 14.13 -18.57
N LEU A 274 -6.44 13.32 -17.75
CA LEU A 274 -7.13 12.57 -16.71
C LEU A 274 -7.43 13.46 -15.50
N PRO A 275 -8.61 13.30 -14.88
CA PRO A 275 -8.93 13.95 -13.61
C PRO A 275 -7.86 13.66 -12.57
N ARG A 276 -7.42 14.69 -11.88
CA ARG A 276 -6.52 14.57 -10.74
C ARG A 276 -7.33 14.33 -9.49
N THR A 277 -6.76 13.65 -8.51
CA THR A 277 -7.40 13.47 -7.21
C THR A 277 -6.64 14.21 -6.11
N ALA A 278 -7.39 14.84 -5.21
CA ALA A 278 -6.89 15.36 -3.95
C ALA A 278 -7.30 14.43 -2.81
N ASN A 279 -6.31 13.96 -2.06
CA ASN A 279 -6.54 13.07 -0.93
C ASN A 279 -7.00 13.87 0.29
N ILE A 280 -8.13 13.49 0.87
CA ILE A 280 -8.63 13.97 2.16
C ILE A 280 -8.57 12.80 3.14
N ILE A 281 -7.72 12.91 4.16
CA ILE A 281 -7.46 11.83 5.12
C ILE A 281 -7.60 12.40 6.53
N ARG A 282 -8.60 11.93 7.31
CA ARG A 282 -8.90 12.44 8.65
C ARG A 282 -9.46 11.35 9.56
N PRO A 283 -9.44 11.56 10.89
CA PRO A 283 -10.15 10.69 11.82
C PRO A 283 -11.64 10.54 11.46
N ALA A 284 -12.23 9.39 11.76
CA ALA A 284 -13.61 9.07 11.39
C ALA A 284 -14.68 10.03 11.97
N ASN A 285 -14.34 10.80 13.00
CA ASN A 285 -15.23 11.79 13.63
C ASN A 285 -15.04 13.22 13.08
N HIS A 286 -14.33 13.40 11.96
CA HIS A 286 -14.12 14.73 11.39
C HIS A 286 -15.38 15.27 10.71
N GLU A 287 -15.66 16.59 10.82
CA GLU A 287 -16.88 17.26 10.34
C GLU A 287 -17.15 17.03 8.83
N ILE A 288 -16.10 16.94 7.99
CA ILE A 288 -16.24 16.71 6.54
C ILE A 288 -17.02 15.42 6.22
N TRP A 289 -16.94 14.40 7.08
CA TRP A 289 -17.64 13.14 6.87
C TRP A 289 -19.13 13.22 7.14
N GLY A 290 -19.59 14.28 7.84
CA GLY A 290 -20.99 14.57 8.08
C GLY A 290 -21.70 15.30 6.94
N CYS A 291 -20.97 15.81 5.93
CA CYS A 291 -21.56 16.41 4.74
C CYS A 291 -22.25 15.34 3.88
N ALA A 292 -23.58 15.37 3.81
CA ALA A 292 -24.40 14.38 3.14
C ALA A 292 -24.65 14.72 1.66
N THR A 293 -24.53 15.98 1.27
CA THR A 293 -24.80 16.50 -0.07
C THR A 293 -23.60 17.21 -0.67
N GLY A 294 -23.52 17.29 -2.01
CA GLY A 294 -22.49 18.04 -2.70
C GLY A 294 -22.46 19.52 -2.33
N ALA A 295 -23.64 20.11 -2.07
CA ALA A 295 -23.75 21.50 -1.63
C ALA A 295 -23.09 21.72 -0.26
N GLU A 296 -23.32 20.85 0.70
CA GLU A 296 -22.67 20.90 2.02
C GLU A 296 -21.16 20.69 1.93
N VAL A 297 -20.71 19.74 1.11
CA VAL A 297 -19.28 19.53 0.83
C VAL A 297 -18.65 20.79 0.23
N ARG A 298 -19.30 21.40 -0.75
CA ARG A 298 -18.85 22.61 -1.42
C ARG A 298 -18.74 23.79 -0.46
N GLU A 299 -19.77 24.01 0.35
CA GLU A 299 -19.78 25.07 1.37
C GLU A 299 -18.62 24.85 2.37
N PHE A 300 -18.47 23.63 2.87
CA PHE A 300 -17.37 23.28 3.77
C PHE A 300 -16.01 23.55 3.14
N LEU A 301 -15.76 23.04 1.92
CA LEU A 301 -14.47 23.19 1.25
C LEU A 301 -14.18 24.65 0.89
N ARG A 302 -15.16 25.44 0.44
CA ARG A 302 -14.97 26.88 0.19
C ARG A 302 -14.63 27.65 1.47
N SER A 303 -15.28 27.29 2.58
CA SER A 303 -15.01 27.94 3.86
C SER A 303 -13.59 27.64 4.36
N GLU A 304 -13.09 26.44 4.10
CA GLU A 304 -11.78 25.99 4.59
C GLU A 304 -10.61 26.30 3.62
N PHE A 305 -10.89 26.40 2.31
CA PHE A 305 -9.88 26.60 1.26
C PHE A 305 -10.17 27.85 0.40
N PRO A 306 -10.19 29.06 0.98
CA PRO A 306 -10.50 30.30 0.25
C PRO A 306 -9.45 30.65 -0.84
N GLN A 307 -8.32 29.95 -0.88
CA GLN A 307 -7.27 30.09 -1.90
C GLN A 307 -7.56 29.28 -3.16
N LEU A 308 -8.51 28.33 -3.14
CA LEU A 308 -8.81 27.48 -4.28
C LEU A 308 -9.90 28.11 -5.16
N PRO A 309 -9.78 28.01 -6.50
CA PRO A 309 -10.79 28.47 -7.41
C PRO A 309 -12.02 27.55 -7.41
N ASP A 310 -13.14 28.08 -7.90
CA ASP A 310 -14.40 27.34 -8.00
C ASP A 310 -14.30 26.04 -8.83
N ALA A 311 -13.43 26.03 -9.82
CA ALA A 311 -13.18 24.84 -10.64
C ALA A 311 -12.67 23.63 -9.84
N VAL A 312 -11.99 23.83 -8.70
CA VAL A 312 -11.50 22.77 -7.82
C VAL A 312 -12.61 22.21 -6.91
N VAL A 313 -13.57 23.06 -6.59
CA VAL A 313 -14.73 22.71 -5.75
C VAL A 313 -16.02 22.75 -6.57
N SER A 314 -16.00 22.14 -7.76
CA SER A 314 -17.17 22.09 -8.65
C SER A 314 -18.31 21.30 -8.04
N ASP A 315 -19.55 21.53 -8.53
CA ASP A 315 -20.73 20.83 -8.03
C ASP A 315 -20.61 19.32 -8.26
N GLU A 316 -20.12 18.90 -9.44
CA GLU A 316 -19.94 17.52 -9.81
C GLU A 316 -18.91 16.81 -8.91
N ALA A 317 -17.77 17.47 -8.66
CA ALA A 317 -16.73 16.91 -7.79
C ALA A 317 -17.18 16.79 -6.34
N CYS A 318 -17.94 17.77 -5.84
CA CYS A 318 -18.47 17.78 -4.50
C CYS A 318 -19.60 16.73 -4.33
N GLU A 319 -20.48 16.57 -5.33
CA GLU A 319 -21.50 15.51 -5.30
C GLU A 319 -20.89 14.12 -5.36
N ALA A 320 -19.94 13.89 -6.27
CA ALA A 320 -19.21 12.63 -6.35
C ALA A 320 -18.47 12.31 -5.02
N PHE A 321 -17.94 13.33 -4.35
CA PHE A 321 -17.32 13.16 -3.02
C PHE A 321 -18.35 12.82 -1.95
N ALA A 322 -19.53 13.47 -1.94
CA ALA A 322 -20.57 13.23 -0.96
C ALA A 322 -21.05 11.76 -1.00
N ILE A 323 -21.37 11.26 -2.20
CA ILE A 323 -21.93 9.91 -2.40
C ILE A 323 -20.87 8.79 -2.30
N ALA A 324 -19.58 9.12 -2.47
CA ALA A 324 -18.49 8.12 -2.45
C ALA A 324 -18.41 7.43 -1.08
N GLU A 325 -18.31 6.10 -1.09
CA GLU A 325 -18.02 5.34 0.13
C GLU A 325 -16.63 5.66 0.67
N PRO A 326 -16.50 5.96 1.97
CA PRO A 326 -15.20 6.25 2.55
C PRO A 326 -14.36 4.98 2.69
N GLY A 327 -13.09 5.08 2.35
CA GLY A 327 -12.10 4.07 2.71
C GLY A 327 -11.55 4.29 4.13
N ALA A 328 -11.02 3.23 4.73
CA ALA A 328 -10.32 3.32 6.01
C ALA A 328 -8.93 2.66 5.91
N PHE A 329 -7.93 3.26 6.56
CA PHE A 329 -6.61 2.66 6.62
C PHE A 329 -6.62 1.44 7.53
N PRO A 330 -6.06 0.30 7.09
CA PRO A 330 -5.96 -0.88 7.93
C PRO A 330 -5.01 -0.64 9.12
N SER A 331 -5.14 -1.43 10.17
CA SER A 331 -4.07 -1.62 11.14
C SER A 331 -2.87 -2.27 10.44
N PRO A 332 -1.61 -1.90 10.77
CA PRO A 332 -0.49 -2.69 10.32
C PRO A 332 -0.65 -4.13 10.79
N GLN A 333 -0.61 -5.08 9.87
CA GLN A 333 -0.82 -6.49 10.18
C GLN A 333 0.08 -7.38 9.32
N TYR A 334 0.35 -8.58 9.82
CA TYR A 334 1.06 -9.64 9.11
C TYR A 334 0.53 -11.01 9.54
N VAL A 335 0.78 -12.03 8.73
CA VAL A 335 0.56 -13.43 9.09
C VAL A 335 1.88 -14.15 9.28
N GLU A 336 1.90 -15.17 10.12
CA GLU A 336 3.14 -15.93 10.44
C GLU A 336 3.41 -17.01 9.39
N THR A 337 2.36 -17.52 8.73
CA THR A 337 2.49 -18.48 7.63
C THR A 337 2.04 -17.83 6.33
N VAL A 338 2.95 -17.79 5.36
CA VAL A 338 2.76 -17.13 4.06
C VAL A 338 2.72 -18.12 2.89
N ALA A 339 3.05 -19.37 3.14
CA ALA A 339 2.95 -20.45 2.17
C ALA A 339 2.72 -21.78 2.87
N ALA A 340 2.00 -22.69 2.23
CA ALA A 340 1.72 -24.01 2.75
C ALA A 340 1.41 -24.99 1.62
N THR A 341 1.45 -26.29 1.92
CA THR A 341 0.98 -27.37 1.04
C THR A 341 -0.33 -27.89 1.58
N VAL A 342 -1.34 -28.04 0.70
CA VAL A 342 -2.63 -28.68 0.99
C VAL A 342 -2.76 -29.85 0.02
N GLY A 343 -2.82 -31.09 0.54
CA GLY A 343 -2.65 -32.27 -0.28
C GLY A 343 -1.29 -32.27 -0.99
N ALA A 344 -1.28 -32.25 -2.33
CA ALA A 344 -0.08 -32.07 -3.13
C ALA A 344 0.06 -30.63 -3.66
N ALA A 345 -0.96 -29.79 -3.49
CA ALA A 345 -0.99 -28.44 -4.05
C ALA A 345 -0.15 -27.45 -3.21
N ARG A 346 0.62 -26.63 -3.90
CA ARG A 346 1.42 -25.56 -3.32
C ARG A 346 0.59 -24.27 -3.29
N CYS A 347 0.45 -23.66 -2.11
CA CYS A 347 -0.30 -22.43 -1.91
C CYS A 347 0.63 -21.34 -1.38
N PHE A 348 0.63 -20.18 -2.03
CA PHE A 348 1.42 -19.01 -1.67
C PHE A 348 0.51 -17.80 -1.47
N LEU A 349 0.79 -17.00 -0.47
CA LEU A 349 0.15 -15.70 -0.27
C LEU A 349 1.11 -14.58 -0.69
N VAL A 350 0.59 -13.49 -1.27
CA VAL A 350 1.38 -12.32 -1.69
C VAL A 350 0.63 -11.00 -1.39
N GLY A 351 1.38 -9.93 -1.17
CA GLY A 351 0.83 -8.60 -0.94
C GLY A 351 -0.03 -8.49 0.32
N ASP A 352 -1.16 -7.80 0.22
CA ASP A 352 -2.03 -7.55 1.37
C ASP A 352 -2.65 -8.83 1.96
N ALA A 353 -2.57 -9.97 1.29
CA ALA A 353 -2.95 -11.26 1.84
C ALA A 353 -1.98 -11.71 2.96
N ILE A 354 -0.72 -11.25 2.91
CA ILE A 354 0.31 -11.49 3.92
C ILE A 354 0.38 -10.35 4.93
N HIS A 355 0.46 -9.11 4.41
CA HIS A 355 0.76 -7.90 5.18
C HIS A 355 -0.01 -6.71 4.60
N ALA A 356 -0.87 -6.11 5.42
CA ALA A 356 -1.56 -4.88 5.08
C ALA A 356 -1.22 -3.81 6.12
N PHE A 357 -1.11 -2.56 5.69
CA PHE A 357 -0.76 -1.46 6.57
C PHE A 357 -1.12 -0.09 5.96
N PRO A 358 -1.21 0.98 6.79
CA PRO A 358 -1.38 2.34 6.30
C PRO A 358 -0.23 2.77 5.37
N PRO A 359 -0.47 3.71 4.44
CA PRO A 359 0.53 4.14 3.47
C PRO A 359 1.62 5.07 4.04
N ASP A 360 1.96 4.93 5.33
CA ASP A 360 2.88 5.79 6.07
C ASP A 360 4.31 5.82 5.52
N LEU A 361 4.71 4.75 4.82
CA LEU A 361 6.01 4.62 4.17
C LEU A 361 5.91 4.41 2.65
N GLY A 362 4.69 4.34 2.08
CA GLY A 362 4.51 4.07 0.65
C GLY A 362 4.99 2.68 0.21
N GLN A 363 4.99 1.69 1.11
CA GLN A 363 5.60 0.39 0.86
C GLN A 363 4.64 -0.71 0.41
N GLY A 364 3.32 -0.49 0.37
CA GLY A 364 2.35 -1.55 0.04
C GLY A 364 2.67 -2.26 -1.28
N VAL A 365 2.74 -1.52 -2.38
CA VAL A 365 3.05 -2.09 -3.69
C VAL A 365 4.49 -2.62 -3.78
N ASN A 366 5.44 -1.93 -3.15
CA ASN A 366 6.85 -2.32 -3.21
C ASN A 366 7.12 -3.63 -2.47
N ALA A 367 6.50 -3.82 -1.31
CA ALA A 367 6.55 -5.07 -0.57
C ALA A 367 5.86 -6.21 -1.33
N ALA A 368 4.71 -5.94 -1.98
CA ALA A 368 4.00 -6.91 -2.79
C ALA A 368 4.80 -7.37 -4.03
N LEU A 369 5.46 -6.45 -4.72
CA LEU A 369 6.34 -6.78 -5.84
C LEU A 369 7.59 -7.56 -5.39
N GLU A 370 8.10 -7.28 -4.19
CA GLU A 370 9.18 -8.06 -3.58
C GLU A 370 8.72 -9.47 -3.17
N ASP A 371 7.46 -9.64 -2.72
CA ASP A 371 6.88 -10.97 -2.46
C ASP A 371 6.89 -11.79 -3.75
N VAL A 372 6.41 -11.21 -4.85
CA VAL A 372 6.35 -11.87 -6.15
C VAL A 372 7.74 -12.20 -6.68
N LYS A 373 8.69 -11.26 -6.56
CA LYS A 373 10.08 -11.53 -6.94
C LYS A 373 10.64 -12.72 -6.16
N THR A 374 10.42 -12.74 -4.84
CA THR A 374 10.89 -13.85 -3.99
C THR A 374 10.20 -15.16 -4.35
N LEU A 375 8.90 -15.13 -4.67
CA LEU A 375 8.19 -16.31 -5.17
C LEU A 375 8.85 -16.86 -6.43
N GLY A 376 9.10 -16.00 -7.42
CA GLY A 376 9.80 -16.40 -8.64
C GLY A 376 11.19 -16.97 -8.37
N ASP A 377 11.96 -16.38 -7.46
CA ASP A 377 13.33 -16.83 -7.15
C ASP A 377 13.37 -18.26 -6.55
N VAL A 378 12.27 -18.74 -5.91
CA VAL A 378 12.22 -20.04 -5.24
C VAL A 378 11.30 -21.07 -5.90
N LEU A 379 10.53 -20.69 -6.92
CA LEU A 379 9.44 -21.51 -7.45
C LEU A 379 9.93 -22.84 -8.07
N ASP A 380 11.16 -22.83 -8.60
CA ASP A 380 11.81 -24.01 -9.21
C ASP A 380 12.48 -24.92 -8.16
N ASP A 381 12.54 -24.51 -6.89
CA ASP A 381 13.08 -25.32 -5.80
C ASP A 381 12.07 -26.41 -5.42
N GLN A 382 12.55 -27.63 -5.18
CA GLN A 382 11.72 -28.72 -4.65
C GLN A 382 11.08 -28.37 -3.32
N ASN A 383 11.72 -27.51 -2.52
CA ASN A 383 11.23 -27.00 -1.24
C ASN A 383 10.68 -25.57 -1.35
N ALA A 384 10.13 -25.15 -2.49
CA ALA A 384 9.68 -23.79 -2.75
C ALA A 384 8.80 -23.20 -1.63
N VAL A 385 7.88 -23.99 -1.07
CA VAL A 385 7.00 -23.58 0.03
C VAL A 385 7.83 -23.19 1.28
N ALA A 386 8.76 -24.04 1.68
CA ALA A 386 9.60 -23.76 2.84
C ALA A 386 10.59 -22.61 2.59
N ALA A 387 11.16 -22.53 1.40
CA ALA A 387 12.06 -21.46 1.00
C ALA A 387 11.35 -20.09 0.98
N TYR A 388 10.15 -20.01 0.40
CA TYR A 388 9.33 -18.80 0.41
C TYR A 388 8.93 -18.40 1.82
N GLN A 389 8.45 -19.35 2.62
CA GLN A 389 8.10 -19.13 4.04
C GLN A 389 9.28 -18.55 4.82
N ALA A 390 10.48 -19.11 4.67
CA ALA A 390 11.68 -18.67 5.38
C ALA A 390 12.12 -17.27 4.97
N ALA A 391 11.94 -16.88 3.70
CA ALA A 391 12.30 -15.57 3.18
C ALA A 391 11.26 -14.49 3.53
N ARG A 392 9.96 -14.78 3.33
CA ARG A 392 8.93 -13.73 3.36
C ARG A 392 8.24 -13.53 4.70
N ALA A 393 8.03 -14.57 5.51
CA ALA A 393 7.39 -14.39 6.82
C ALA A 393 8.16 -13.43 7.75
N PRO A 394 9.51 -13.52 7.88
CA PRO A 394 10.27 -12.55 8.66
C PRO A 394 10.21 -11.12 8.09
N ALA A 395 10.18 -10.98 6.75
CA ALA A 395 10.11 -9.69 6.08
C ALA A 395 8.74 -9.03 6.25
N ALA A 396 7.64 -9.78 6.12
CA ALA A 396 6.28 -9.33 6.39
C ALA A 396 6.12 -8.81 7.82
N LYS A 397 6.62 -9.57 8.80
CA LYS A 397 6.66 -9.15 10.21
C LYS A 397 7.48 -7.88 10.39
N ALA A 398 8.64 -7.79 9.76
CA ALA A 398 9.52 -6.63 9.89
C ALA A 398 8.87 -5.37 9.31
N ILE A 399 8.28 -5.41 8.09
CA ILE A 399 7.65 -4.23 7.49
C ILE A 399 6.44 -3.75 8.29
N ALA A 400 5.61 -4.64 8.82
CA ALA A 400 4.48 -4.27 9.67
C ALA A 400 4.93 -3.47 10.91
N HIS A 401 6.06 -3.86 11.52
CA HIS A 401 6.65 -3.09 12.62
C HIS A 401 7.34 -1.79 12.18
N LEU A 402 7.93 -1.78 10.98
CA LEU A 402 8.63 -0.59 10.45
C LEU A 402 7.66 0.52 10.09
N VAL A 403 6.48 0.18 9.57
CA VAL A 403 5.43 1.16 9.24
C VAL A 403 5.00 1.96 10.47
N GLN A 404 4.93 1.36 11.66
CA GLN A 404 4.65 2.08 12.90
C GLN A 404 5.67 3.20 13.21
N ARG A 405 6.87 3.13 12.61
CA ARG A 405 8.00 4.05 12.80
C ARG A 405 8.30 4.91 11.57
N GLY A 406 7.42 4.85 10.56
CA GLY A 406 7.44 5.68 9.37
C GLY A 406 7.04 7.13 9.70
N PHE A 407 6.04 7.63 9.02
CA PHE A 407 5.47 8.96 9.26
C PHE A 407 4.03 8.88 9.79
N PRO A 408 3.78 8.23 10.96
CA PRO A 408 2.44 7.86 11.40
C PRO A 408 1.58 9.06 11.81
N TYR A 409 2.15 10.26 11.94
CA TYR A 409 1.44 11.51 12.27
C TYR A 409 1.35 12.50 11.11
N GLN A 410 1.65 12.06 9.89
CA GLN A 410 1.67 12.95 8.71
C GLN A 410 0.29 13.47 8.29
N TYR A 411 -0.78 12.91 8.82
CA TYR A 411 -2.16 13.27 8.48
C TYR A 411 -2.79 14.23 9.49
N ASP A 412 -1.99 14.95 10.27
CA ASP A 412 -2.42 15.96 11.24
C ASP A 412 -3.39 15.45 12.33
N GLN A 413 -3.32 14.17 12.70
CA GLN A 413 -4.16 13.55 13.73
C GLN A 413 -3.93 14.17 15.11
N SER A 414 -2.69 14.60 15.39
CA SER A 414 -2.29 15.24 16.65
C SER A 414 -1.07 16.12 16.43
N VAL A 415 -1.28 17.45 16.47
CA VAL A 415 -0.21 18.44 16.25
C VAL A 415 0.93 18.28 17.27
N TRP A 416 0.60 18.01 18.53
CA TRP A 416 1.58 17.80 19.60
C TRP A 416 2.46 16.56 19.33
N ARG A 417 1.83 15.41 19.03
CA ARG A 417 2.56 14.17 18.75
C ARG A 417 3.38 14.28 17.46
N GLN A 418 2.86 14.98 16.46
CA GLN A 418 3.58 15.26 15.21
C GLN A 418 4.83 16.11 15.48
N ARG A 419 4.73 17.17 16.29
CA ARG A 419 5.90 17.98 16.67
C ARG A 419 6.94 17.17 17.42
N LEU A 420 6.52 16.38 18.41
CA LEU A 420 7.42 15.51 19.16
C LEU A 420 8.13 14.48 18.24
N PHE A 421 7.38 13.88 17.34
CA PHE A 421 7.91 12.96 16.34
C PHE A 421 8.93 13.66 15.43
N THR A 422 8.63 14.86 14.95
CA THR A 422 9.52 15.66 14.09
C THR A 422 10.83 16.01 14.80
N VAL A 423 10.76 16.46 16.05
CA VAL A 423 11.96 16.75 16.86
C VAL A 423 12.80 15.49 17.03
N GLY A 424 12.18 14.35 17.33
CA GLY A 424 12.87 13.06 17.43
C GLY A 424 13.50 12.62 16.11
N LEU A 425 12.82 12.84 14.99
CA LEU A 425 13.33 12.54 13.64
C LEU A 425 14.56 13.39 13.30
N VAL A 426 14.45 14.72 13.49
CA VAL A 426 15.55 15.66 13.25
C VAL A 426 16.76 15.33 14.13
N GLY A 427 16.54 15.02 15.41
CA GLY A 427 17.60 14.59 16.32
C GLY A 427 18.32 13.32 15.84
N ARG A 428 17.59 12.32 15.32
CA ARG A 428 18.18 11.10 14.75
C ARG A 428 18.96 11.37 13.47
N VAL A 429 18.45 12.24 12.58
CA VAL A 429 19.17 12.65 11.37
C VAL A 429 20.49 13.35 11.75
N ALA A 430 20.45 14.26 12.69
CA ALA A 430 21.64 14.98 13.17
C ALA A 430 22.67 14.01 13.83
N ALA A 431 22.19 13.09 14.68
CA ALA A 431 23.04 12.09 15.32
C ALA A 431 23.70 11.15 14.28
N ASN A 432 22.93 10.71 13.28
CA ASN A 432 23.47 9.89 12.18
C ASN A 432 24.52 10.64 11.38
N ALA A 433 24.25 11.89 10.99
CA ALA A 433 25.19 12.73 10.25
C ALA A 433 26.48 12.99 11.03
N LEU A 434 26.37 13.22 12.35
CA LEU A 434 27.53 13.43 13.23
C LEU A 434 28.34 12.13 13.37
N ALA A 435 27.67 11.00 13.62
CA ALA A 435 28.33 9.71 13.74
C ALA A 435 29.06 9.32 12.43
N ALA A 436 28.44 9.58 11.28
CA ALA A 436 29.05 9.33 9.98
C ALA A 436 30.30 10.16 9.71
N LYS A 437 30.42 11.34 10.33
CA LYS A 437 31.61 12.20 10.22
C LYS A 437 32.74 11.82 11.19
N LEU A 438 32.41 11.29 12.36
CA LEU A 438 33.33 11.08 13.45
C LEU A 438 33.79 9.62 13.62
N LEU A 439 33.02 8.68 13.10
CA LEU A 439 33.24 7.25 13.34
C LEU A 439 33.37 6.48 12.01
N PRO A 440 34.13 5.37 12.00
CA PRO A 440 34.09 4.44 10.87
C PRO A 440 32.65 3.97 10.59
N GLU A 441 32.29 3.79 9.33
CA GLU A 441 30.92 3.50 8.86
C GLU A 441 30.26 2.36 9.64
N LYS A 442 30.97 1.25 9.88
CA LYS A 442 30.47 0.09 10.65
C LYS A 442 30.11 0.44 12.10
N ILE A 443 30.77 1.42 12.69
CA ILE A 443 30.51 1.88 14.06
C ILE A 443 29.40 2.92 14.04
N ALA A 444 29.46 3.88 13.12
CA ALA A 444 28.45 4.94 12.96
C ALA A 444 27.06 4.35 12.78
N THR A 445 26.88 3.37 11.89
CA THR A 445 25.60 2.69 11.65
C THR A 445 25.09 1.88 12.85
N ARG A 446 25.98 1.43 13.74
CA ARG A 446 25.59 0.74 14.97
C ARG A 446 25.14 1.70 16.08
N VAL A 447 25.84 2.83 16.22
CA VAL A 447 25.61 3.81 17.31
C VAL A 447 24.44 4.73 16.98
N ALA A 448 24.41 5.24 15.76
CA ALA A 448 23.39 6.15 15.28
C ALA A 448 22.94 5.73 13.86
N PRO A 449 22.14 4.67 13.71
CA PRO A 449 21.61 4.25 12.42
C PRO A 449 20.76 5.37 11.79
N PRO A 450 20.67 5.42 10.45
CA PRO A 450 19.74 6.34 9.79
C PRO A 450 18.31 6.08 10.27
N PRO A 451 17.43 7.09 10.23
CA PRO A 451 16.01 6.87 10.54
C PRO A 451 15.43 5.73 9.69
N ALA A 452 14.69 4.83 10.33
CA ALA A 452 14.12 3.64 9.69
C ALA A 452 13.37 3.93 8.38
N ALA A 453 12.61 5.03 8.37
CA ALA A 453 11.86 5.44 7.19
C ALA A 453 12.76 5.65 5.96
N PHE A 454 13.94 6.19 6.15
CA PHE A 454 14.88 6.43 5.06
C PHE A 454 15.50 5.14 4.53
N SER A 455 15.98 4.27 5.44
CA SER A 455 16.52 2.96 5.04
C SER A 455 15.49 2.12 4.28
N VAL A 456 14.23 2.15 4.71
CA VAL A 456 13.14 1.43 4.05
C VAL A 456 12.89 1.98 2.64
N ILE A 457 12.80 3.30 2.49
CA ILE A 457 12.56 3.97 1.20
C ILE A 457 13.75 3.80 0.25
N ASP A 458 14.97 3.75 0.78
CA ASP A 458 16.19 3.47 0.01
C ASP A 458 16.29 2.00 -0.44
N GLY A 459 15.32 1.15 -0.06
CA GLY A 459 15.21 -0.24 -0.50
C GLY A 459 16.11 -1.22 0.26
N GLU A 460 16.54 -0.86 1.48
CA GLU A 460 17.28 -1.79 2.35
C GLU A 460 16.39 -2.96 2.81
N ASP A 461 17.01 -4.10 3.13
CA ASP A 461 16.28 -5.28 3.63
C ASP A 461 15.50 -4.98 4.92
N TYR A 462 14.20 -5.28 4.92
CA TYR A 462 13.31 -5.00 6.04
C TYR A 462 13.76 -5.67 7.34
N VAL A 463 14.23 -6.91 7.25
CA VAL A 463 14.67 -7.69 8.43
C VAL A 463 15.94 -7.08 9.02
N GLY A 464 16.88 -6.67 8.16
CA GLY A 464 18.12 -5.98 8.54
C GLY A 464 17.82 -4.65 9.24
N VAL A 465 17.02 -3.79 8.61
CA VAL A 465 16.59 -2.50 9.18
C VAL A 465 15.92 -2.71 10.54
N TRP A 466 14.99 -3.67 10.65
CA TRP A 466 14.32 -3.96 11.91
C TRP A 466 15.26 -4.47 13.00
N LYS A 467 16.22 -5.33 12.65
CA LYS A 467 17.26 -5.78 13.58
C LYS A 467 18.11 -4.63 14.10
N HIS A 468 18.53 -3.71 13.22
CA HIS A 468 19.30 -2.53 13.61
C HIS A 468 18.55 -1.63 14.57
N ILE A 469 17.28 -1.33 14.30
CA ILE A 469 16.44 -0.52 15.18
C ILE A 469 16.26 -1.16 16.56
N LYS A 470 16.00 -2.48 16.61
CA LYS A 470 15.87 -3.19 17.90
C LYS A 470 17.16 -3.10 18.73
N ARG A 471 18.31 -3.23 18.08
CA ARG A 471 19.62 -3.11 18.76
C ARG A 471 19.86 -1.69 19.28
N ALA A 472 19.63 -0.67 18.43
CA ALA A 472 19.79 0.73 18.83
C ALA A 472 18.84 1.11 19.97
N THR A 473 17.57 0.69 19.91
CA THR A 473 16.59 0.94 20.99
C THR A 473 17.04 0.29 22.30
N ARG A 474 17.51 -0.95 22.28
CA ARG A 474 18.00 -1.64 23.48
C ARG A 474 19.21 -0.93 24.09
N ALA A 475 20.17 -0.49 23.26
CA ALA A 475 21.35 0.24 23.71
C ALA A 475 21.01 1.58 24.35
N THR A 476 20.10 2.35 23.73
CA THR A 476 19.65 3.65 24.28
C THR A 476 18.86 3.47 25.58
N THR A 477 18.02 2.45 25.68
CA THR A 477 17.28 2.14 26.91
C THR A 477 18.25 1.74 28.05
N ALA A 478 19.22 0.89 27.77
CA ALA A 478 20.21 0.48 28.76
C ALA A 478 21.04 1.69 29.26
N LEU A 479 21.44 2.57 28.33
CA LEU A 479 22.15 3.81 28.70
C LEU A 479 21.30 4.73 29.56
N ALA A 480 20.02 4.94 29.19
CA ALA A 480 19.10 5.77 29.96
C ALA A 480 18.89 5.23 31.39
N VAL A 481 18.71 3.90 31.52
CA VAL A 481 18.61 3.23 32.84
C VAL A 481 19.89 3.41 33.65
N ALA A 482 21.07 3.26 33.04
CA ALA A 482 22.36 3.44 33.71
C ALA A 482 22.56 4.88 34.18
N VAL A 483 22.15 5.88 33.39
CA VAL A 483 22.23 7.31 33.76
C VAL A 483 21.27 7.61 34.92
N LEU A 484 20.03 7.11 34.86
CA LEU A 484 19.05 7.29 35.94
C LEU A 484 19.51 6.61 37.25
N ALA A 485 20.06 5.39 37.16
CA ALA A 485 20.60 4.70 38.32
C ALA A 485 21.76 5.47 38.98
N ARG A 486 22.61 6.13 38.19
CA ARG A 486 23.68 6.98 38.73
C ARG A 486 23.20 8.31 39.32
N ALA A 487 22.04 8.82 38.89
CA ALA A 487 21.46 10.04 39.39
C ALA A 487 20.69 9.83 40.72
N VAL A 488 20.41 8.58 41.08
CA VAL A 488 19.68 8.19 42.33
C VAL A 488 20.63 7.73 43.41
N ILE A 489 21.90 7.45 43.09
CA ILE A 489 23.00 7.18 44.03
C ILE A 489 23.79 8.45 44.26
#